data_b6b3b62531686455db1a473e2f29f7d7
#
_entry.id   b6b3b62531686455db1a473e2f29f7d7
#
_cell.length_a   1.000
_cell.length_b   1.000
_cell.length_c   1.000
_cell.angle_alpha   90.00
_cell.angle_beta   90.00
_cell.angle_gamma   90.00
#
_symmetry.space_group_name_H-M   'P 1'
#
loop_
_entity.id
_entity.type
_entity.pdbx_description
1 polymer ?
#
loop_
_entity_poly.entity_id
_entity_poly.type
_entity_poly.pdbx_seq_one_letter_code
_entity_poly.pdbx_strand_id
1 'polypeptide(L)'
;MAVAKVPPHSEEAEKSVLGSILMDRDAIVQVSEILLPEYFYNERHGMIYEGMLALYEERSPIDLVTLPQKLKEKKYLDKIGGIAYISGLVEGVPSSANVRHYGEIIQEYATRRKLIADASVLIEKSFDEGLEVKDLLDNAEQKVFSLSQANLKQGFIPLR
;
A
#
# COMPACT_ATOMS: atom_id res chain seq x y z
N MET A 1 -17.51 20.73 -11.96
CA MET A 1 -16.20 21.25 -11.87
C MET A 1 -15.28 20.36 -11.04
N ALA A 2 -14.11 20.14 -11.53
CA ALA A 2 -13.20 19.27 -10.82
C ALA A 2 -12.39 20.09 -9.84
N VAL A 3 -12.22 19.56 -8.66
CA VAL A 3 -11.36 20.17 -7.66
C VAL A 3 -10.18 19.23 -7.46
N ALA A 4 -8.99 19.77 -7.65
CA ALA A 4 -7.80 18.98 -7.43
C ALA A 4 -7.70 18.67 -5.95
N LYS A 5 -7.64 17.40 -5.63
CA LYS A 5 -7.53 16.95 -4.26
C LYS A 5 -6.41 15.96 -4.14
N VAL A 6 -5.73 15.99 -3.00
CA VAL A 6 -4.74 14.99 -2.71
C VAL A 6 -5.46 13.67 -2.51
N PRO A 7 -5.01 12.60 -3.16
CA PRO A 7 -5.64 11.30 -2.94
C PRO A 7 -5.62 10.90 -1.47
N PRO A 8 -6.66 10.23 -0.99
CA PRO A 8 -6.71 9.85 0.42
C PRO A 8 -5.58 8.89 0.79
N HIS A 9 -4.93 9.20 1.91
CA HIS A 9 -3.81 8.39 2.39
C HIS A 9 -3.52 8.78 3.83
N SER A 10 -2.67 8.01 4.48
CA SER A 10 -2.22 8.31 5.83
C SER A 10 -0.72 8.08 5.93
N GLU A 11 0.04 9.19 5.91
CA GLU A 11 1.49 9.10 6.10
C GLU A 11 1.83 8.45 7.42
N GLU A 12 1.06 8.80 8.44
CA GLU A 12 1.30 8.26 9.78
C GLU A 12 1.15 6.76 9.82
N ALA A 13 0.08 6.24 9.21
CA ALA A 13 -0.14 4.80 9.20
C ALA A 13 0.97 4.09 8.42
N GLU A 14 1.39 4.67 7.30
CA GLU A 14 2.45 4.06 6.50
C GLU A 14 3.76 4.00 7.27
N LYS A 15 4.14 5.09 7.91
CA LYS A 15 5.36 5.11 8.69
C LYS A 15 5.27 4.17 9.88
N SER A 16 4.09 4.08 10.49
CA SER A 16 3.92 3.21 11.64
C SER A 16 4.08 1.74 11.29
N VAL A 17 3.55 1.33 10.13
CA VAL A 17 3.73 -0.06 9.70
C VAL A 17 5.21 -0.34 9.46
N LEU A 18 5.89 0.53 8.72
CA LEU A 18 7.28 0.29 8.38
C LEU A 18 8.18 0.32 9.62
N GLY A 19 7.94 1.29 10.51
CA GLY A 19 8.68 1.38 11.75
C GLY A 19 8.44 0.18 12.65
N SER A 20 7.20 -0.31 12.69
CA SER A 20 6.87 -1.48 13.50
C SER A 20 7.63 -2.72 13.02
N ILE A 21 7.74 -2.89 11.71
CA ILE A 21 8.46 -4.04 11.15
C ILE A 21 9.94 -3.96 11.51
N LEU A 22 10.50 -2.75 11.51
CA LEU A 22 11.90 -2.58 11.89
C LEU A 22 12.13 -2.84 13.36
N MET A 23 11.14 -2.55 14.20
CA MET A 23 11.26 -2.82 15.63
C MET A 23 11.06 -4.29 15.95
N ASP A 24 10.21 -4.97 15.20
CA ASP A 24 9.87 -6.35 15.45
C ASP A 24 9.55 -7.01 14.12
N ARG A 25 10.47 -7.85 13.66
CA ARG A 25 10.33 -8.50 12.36
C ARG A 25 9.01 -9.27 12.25
N ASP A 26 8.52 -9.81 13.35
CA ASP A 26 7.28 -10.58 13.33
C ASP A 26 6.07 -9.73 12.94
N ALA A 27 6.19 -8.41 13.05
CA ALA A 27 5.09 -7.53 12.65
C ALA A 27 4.74 -7.70 11.17
N ILE A 28 5.72 -8.06 10.34
CA ILE A 28 5.45 -8.21 8.90
C ILE A 28 4.47 -9.35 8.63
N VAL A 29 4.47 -10.36 9.49
CA VAL A 29 3.54 -11.49 9.34
C VAL A 29 2.09 -11.00 9.43
N GLN A 30 1.85 -10.03 10.30
CA GLN A 30 0.50 -9.53 10.52
C GLN A 30 -0.04 -8.69 9.37
N VAL A 31 0.84 -8.11 8.56
CA VAL A 31 0.40 -7.23 7.49
C VAL A 31 0.68 -7.78 6.10
N SER A 32 1.54 -8.79 5.97
CA SER A 32 1.93 -9.28 4.64
C SER A 32 0.77 -9.86 3.86
N GLU A 33 -0.27 -10.31 4.54
CA GLU A 33 -1.44 -10.88 3.88
C GLU A 33 -2.39 -9.81 3.37
N ILE A 34 -2.32 -8.60 3.92
CA ILE A 34 -3.27 -7.56 3.57
C ILE A 34 -2.63 -6.38 2.85
N LEU A 35 -1.31 -6.30 2.79
CA LEU A 35 -0.62 -5.17 2.17
C LEU A 35 0.29 -5.63 1.04
N LEU A 36 0.16 -4.94 -0.08
CA LEU A 36 1.10 -5.05 -1.19
C LEU A 36 1.88 -3.73 -1.27
N PRO A 37 3.10 -3.75 -1.84
CA PRO A 37 3.87 -2.50 -1.94
C PRO A 37 3.13 -1.36 -2.62
N GLU A 38 2.33 -1.67 -3.62
CA GLU A 38 1.61 -0.63 -4.36
C GLU A 38 0.47 -0.01 -3.58
N TYR A 39 0.13 -0.55 -2.40
CA TYR A 39 -0.91 0.03 -1.55
C TYR A 39 -0.41 1.27 -0.80
N PHE A 40 0.90 1.48 -0.74
CA PHE A 40 1.45 2.65 -0.09
C PHE A 40 1.33 3.85 -1.02
N TYR A 41 0.80 4.94 -0.51
CA TYR A 41 0.66 6.14 -1.31
C TYR A 41 2.02 6.78 -1.59
N ASN A 42 2.89 6.81 -0.59
CA ASN A 42 4.23 7.35 -0.73
C ASN A 42 5.09 6.28 -1.41
N GLU A 43 5.59 6.60 -2.59
CA GLU A 43 6.37 5.63 -3.37
C GLU A 43 7.60 5.14 -2.60
N ARG A 44 8.20 6.01 -1.80
CA ARG A 44 9.33 5.58 -0.97
C ARG A 44 8.93 4.47 -0.02
N HIS A 45 7.75 4.60 0.57
CA HIS A 45 7.27 3.60 1.51
C HIS A 45 7.01 2.27 0.83
N GLY A 46 6.47 2.32 -0.39
CA GLY A 46 6.27 1.10 -1.16
C GLY A 46 7.58 0.41 -1.47
N MET A 47 8.60 1.16 -1.83
CA MET A 47 9.92 0.61 -2.09
C MET A 47 10.53 -0.02 -0.85
N ILE A 48 10.40 0.66 0.30
CA ILE A 48 10.91 0.15 1.55
C ILE A 48 10.21 -1.16 1.92
N TYR A 49 8.90 -1.19 1.79
CA TYR A 49 8.13 -2.38 2.10
C TYR A 49 8.50 -3.54 1.17
N GLU A 50 8.73 -3.24 -0.10
CA GLU A 50 9.17 -4.26 -1.05
C GLU A 50 10.50 -4.88 -0.59
N GLY A 51 11.42 -4.05 -0.12
CA GLY A 51 12.68 -4.56 0.43
C GLY A 51 12.48 -5.43 1.65
N MET A 52 11.54 -5.02 2.51
CA MET A 52 11.24 -5.80 3.70
C MET A 52 10.65 -7.17 3.34
N LEU A 53 9.75 -7.19 2.36
CA LEU A 53 9.16 -8.46 1.91
C LEU A 53 10.23 -9.38 1.32
N ALA A 54 11.17 -8.82 0.56
CA ALA A 54 12.25 -9.61 0.00
C ALA A 54 13.09 -10.26 1.09
N LEU A 55 13.43 -9.50 2.13
CA LEU A 55 14.18 -10.04 3.26
C LEU A 55 13.38 -11.11 3.99
N TYR A 56 12.09 -10.88 4.14
CA TYR A 56 11.23 -11.84 4.81
C TYR A 56 11.20 -13.17 4.04
N GLU A 57 11.08 -13.10 2.72
CA GLU A 57 11.06 -14.29 1.89
C GLU A 57 12.38 -15.03 1.91
N GLU A 58 13.48 -14.30 2.08
CA GLU A 58 14.80 -14.90 2.18
C GLU A 58 15.09 -15.42 3.58
N ARG A 59 14.16 -15.22 4.50
CA ARG A 59 14.31 -15.59 5.91
C ARG A 59 15.46 -14.87 6.57
N SER A 60 15.76 -13.67 6.09
CA SER A 60 16.78 -12.80 6.65
C SER A 60 16.18 -11.88 7.70
N PRO A 61 17.00 -11.39 8.63
CA PRO A 61 16.52 -10.36 9.54
C PRO A 61 16.12 -9.11 8.78
N ILE A 62 15.22 -8.33 9.37
CA ILE A 62 14.81 -7.04 8.82
C ILE A 62 15.20 -5.99 9.85
N ASP A 63 16.31 -5.28 9.59
CA ASP A 63 16.82 -4.30 10.56
C ASP A 63 17.56 -3.19 9.83
N LEU A 64 18.18 -2.31 10.62
CA LEU A 64 18.85 -1.14 10.08
C LEU A 64 20.16 -1.47 9.34
N VAL A 65 20.58 -2.72 9.34
CA VAL A 65 21.73 -3.17 8.57
C VAL A 65 21.27 -3.87 7.29
N THR A 66 20.37 -4.82 7.41
CA THR A 66 19.96 -5.64 6.28
C THR A 66 19.08 -4.88 5.29
N LEU A 67 18.20 -4.03 5.79
CA LEU A 67 17.28 -3.32 4.91
C LEU A 67 17.98 -2.34 3.98
N PRO A 68 18.89 -1.48 4.47
CA PRO A 68 19.61 -0.60 3.54
C PRO A 68 20.37 -1.36 2.48
N GLN A 69 20.95 -2.49 2.85
CA GLN A 69 21.71 -3.30 1.90
C GLN A 69 20.78 -3.87 0.82
N LYS A 70 19.62 -4.38 1.23
CA LYS A 70 18.65 -4.91 0.27
C LYS A 70 18.16 -3.81 -0.65
N LEU A 71 17.88 -2.62 -0.11
CA LEU A 71 17.42 -1.51 -0.93
C LEU A 71 18.49 -1.04 -1.89
N LYS A 72 19.76 -1.13 -1.49
CA LYS A 72 20.87 -0.79 -2.37
C LYS A 72 20.93 -1.77 -3.54
N GLU A 73 20.74 -3.06 -3.26
CA GLU A 73 20.72 -4.09 -4.31
C GLU A 73 19.61 -3.80 -5.33
N LYS A 74 18.47 -3.30 -4.87
CA LYS A 74 17.35 -2.98 -5.73
C LYS A 74 17.49 -1.60 -6.37
N LYS A 75 18.53 -0.87 -6.02
CA LYS A 75 18.76 0.49 -6.49
C LYS A 75 17.71 1.47 -6.02
N TYR A 76 17.18 1.21 -4.84
CA TYR A 76 16.14 2.05 -4.22
C TYR A 76 16.69 2.96 -3.12
N LEU A 77 17.88 2.64 -2.57
CA LEU A 77 18.32 3.30 -1.34
C LEU A 77 18.36 4.83 -1.45
N ASP A 78 18.94 5.34 -2.53
CA ASP A 78 18.98 6.80 -2.69
C ASP A 78 17.61 7.39 -2.93
N LYS A 79 16.76 6.64 -3.62
CA LYS A 79 15.41 7.13 -3.94
C LYS A 79 14.54 7.28 -2.70
N ILE A 80 14.78 6.45 -1.68
CA ILE A 80 13.93 6.50 -0.49
C ILE A 80 14.47 7.46 0.58
N GLY A 81 15.59 8.10 0.31
CA GLY A 81 16.15 9.05 1.27
C GLY A 81 17.31 8.53 2.07
N GLY A 82 17.83 7.37 1.71
CA GLY A 82 19.02 6.82 2.33
C GLY A 82 18.76 6.24 3.71
N ILE A 83 19.85 5.89 4.37
CA ILE A 83 19.78 5.26 5.69
C ILE A 83 19.11 6.17 6.72
N ALA A 84 19.31 7.47 6.58
CA ALA A 84 18.73 8.42 7.53
C ALA A 84 17.21 8.35 7.56
N TYR A 85 16.60 8.18 6.38
CA TYR A 85 15.15 8.07 6.34
C TYR A 85 14.65 6.81 7.06
N ILE A 86 15.36 5.70 6.84
CA ILE A 86 15.00 4.43 7.48
C ILE A 86 15.12 4.53 8.99
N SER A 87 16.22 5.14 9.46
CA SER A 87 16.41 5.31 10.90
C SER A 87 15.29 6.14 11.51
N GLY A 88 14.85 7.17 10.79
CA GLY A 88 13.77 8.03 11.28
C GLY A 88 12.45 7.30 11.44
N LEU A 89 12.24 6.24 10.67
CA LEU A 89 10.98 5.49 10.75
C LEU A 89 10.82 4.81 12.11
N VAL A 90 11.94 4.37 12.69
CA VAL A 90 11.88 3.68 13.98
C VAL A 90 11.52 4.63 15.10
N GLU A 91 12.03 5.85 15.03
CA GLU A 91 11.88 6.81 16.13
C GLU A 91 10.45 7.26 16.35
N GLY A 92 9.63 7.23 15.31
CA GLY A 92 8.27 7.74 15.41
C GLY A 92 7.24 6.71 15.82
N VAL A 93 7.64 5.47 16.10
CA VAL A 93 6.69 4.39 16.36
C VAL A 93 6.58 4.12 17.86
N PRO A 94 5.40 4.32 18.44
CA PRO A 94 5.24 4.07 19.87
C PRO A 94 5.25 2.60 20.23
N SER A 95 4.76 1.72 19.32
CA SER A 95 4.68 0.29 19.63
C SER A 95 4.36 -0.47 18.36
N SER A 96 4.89 -1.70 18.25
CA SER A 96 4.55 -2.56 17.13
C SER A 96 3.23 -3.31 17.36
N ALA A 97 2.59 -3.12 18.50
CA ALA A 97 1.40 -3.89 18.86
C ALA A 97 0.20 -3.60 17.96
N ASN A 98 0.16 -2.42 17.34
CA ASN A 98 -0.98 -2.01 16.53
C ASN A 98 -0.72 -2.10 15.03
N VAL A 99 0.30 -2.85 14.63
CA VAL A 99 0.70 -2.86 13.22
C VAL A 99 -0.43 -3.28 12.30
N ARG A 100 -1.23 -4.27 12.69
CA ARG A 100 -2.32 -4.72 11.85
C ARG A 100 -3.36 -3.63 11.66
N HIS A 101 -3.66 -2.89 12.72
CA HIS A 101 -4.61 -1.79 12.63
C HIS A 101 -4.16 -0.75 11.61
N TYR A 102 -2.88 -0.37 11.67
CA TYR A 102 -2.35 0.60 10.71
C TYR A 102 -2.32 0.02 9.30
N GLY A 103 -2.05 -1.28 9.19
CA GLY A 103 -2.10 -1.94 7.88
C GLY A 103 -3.49 -1.88 7.27
N GLU A 104 -4.51 -2.05 8.08
CA GLU A 104 -5.89 -1.98 7.60
C GLU A 104 -6.24 -0.57 7.13
N ILE A 105 -5.70 0.44 7.81
CA ILE A 105 -5.89 1.83 7.37
C ILE A 105 -5.29 2.04 5.99
N ILE A 106 -4.07 1.53 5.78
CA ILE A 106 -3.40 1.65 4.49
C ILE A 106 -4.22 0.95 3.41
N GLN A 107 -4.69 -0.25 3.70
CA GLN A 107 -5.48 -1.02 2.74
C GLN A 107 -6.76 -0.29 2.37
N GLU A 108 -7.44 0.29 3.35
CA GLU A 108 -8.67 1.01 3.10
C GLU A 108 -8.44 2.22 2.20
N TYR A 109 -7.39 2.98 2.49
CA TYR A 109 -7.07 4.13 1.66
C TYR A 109 -6.65 3.74 0.25
N ALA A 110 -5.93 2.61 0.11
CA ALA A 110 -5.55 2.12 -1.20
C ALA A 110 -6.79 1.77 -2.02
N THR A 111 -7.78 1.15 -1.39
CA THR A 111 -9.04 0.82 -2.06
C THR A 111 -9.76 2.08 -2.50
N ARG A 112 -9.79 3.11 -1.65
CA ARG A 112 -10.40 4.38 -2.02
C ARG A 112 -9.73 5.00 -3.23
N ARG A 113 -8.40 4.97 -3.25
CA ARG A 113 -7.65 5.55 -4.38
C ARG A 113 -7.91 4.77 -5.67
N LYS A 114 -8.01 3.45 -5.57
CA LYS A 114 -8.31 2.63 -6.74
C LYS A 114 -9.70 2.93 -7.28
N LEU A 115 -10.66 3.09 -6.38
CA LEU A 115 -12.03 3.44 -6.78
C LEU A 115 -12.05 4.80 -7.47
N ILE A 116 -11.32 5.76 -6.94
CA ILE A 116 -11.23 7.09 -7.55
C ILE A 116 -10.64 6.99 -8.95
N ALA A 117 -9.56 6.22 -9.10
CA ALA A 117 -8.90 6.07 -10.40
C ALA A 117 -9.83 5.40 -11.41
N ASP A 118 -10.51 4.34 -10.99
CA ASP A 118 -11.44 3.63 -11.88
C ASP A 118 -12.62 4.51 -12.27
N ALA A 119 -13.15 5.28 -11.31
CA ALA A 119 -14.25 6.20 -11.60
C ALA A 119 -13.81 7.29 -12.56
N SER A 120 -12.59 7.78 -12.42
CA SER A 120 -12.05 8.81 -13.32
C SER A 120 -11.97 8.31 -14.75
N VAL A 121 -11.53 7.07 -14.93
CA VAL A 121 -11.46 6.47 -16.26
C VAL A 121 -12.86 6.30 -16.83
N LEU A 122 -13.83 5.90 -16.00
CA LEU A 122 -15.20 5.74 -16.47
C LEU A 122 -15.81 7.07 -16.88
N ILE A 123 -15.50 8.12 -16.14
CA ILE A 123 -15.97 9.46 -16.49
C ILE A 123 -15.44 9.86 -17.87
N GLU A 124 -14.14 9.67 -18.06
CA GLU A 124 -13.49 10.00 -19.34
C GLU A 124 -14.14 9.23 -20.49
N LYS A 125 -14.30 7.92 -20.29
CA LYS A 125 -14.87 7.09 -21.34
C LYS A 125 -16.30 7.45 -21.64
N SER A 126 -17.05 7.93 -20.64
CA SER A 126 -18.44 8.29 -20.83
C SER A 126 -18.59 9.52 -21.72
N PHE A 127 -17.58 10.37 -21.79
CA PHE A 127 -17.59 11.51 -22.69
C PHE A 127 -17.31 11.11 -24.14
N ASP A 128 -16.78 9.93 -24.36
CA ASP A 128 -16.46 9.46 -25.70
C ASP A 128 -17.71 8.86 -26.35
N GLU A 129 -18.37 9.65 -27.19
CA GLU A 129 -19.62 9.24 -27.81
C GLU A 129 -19.48 8.12 -28.82
N GLY A 130 -18.23 7.74 -29.16
CA GLY A 130 -17.97 6.63 -30.05
C GLY A 130 -18.07 5.28 -29.36
N LEU A 131 -18.16 5.26 -28.02
CA LEU A 131 -18.28 4.01 -27.27
C LEU A 131 -19.74 3.68 -27.03
N GLU A 132 -20.05 2.37 -27.10
CA GLU A 132 -21.41 1.90 -26.85
C GLU A 132 -21.73 1.95 -25.37
N VAL A 133 -22.95 2.36 -25.06
CA VAL A 133 -23.39 2.44 -23.67
C VAL A 133 -23.30 1.08 -22.99
N LYS A 134 -23.65 0.01 -23.71
CA LYS A 134 -23.55 -1.32 -23.14
C LYS A 134 -22.13 -1.64 -22.69
N ASP A 135 -21.14 -1.29 -23.51
CA ASP A 135 -19.75 -1.55 -23.17
C ASP A 135 -19.30 -0.71 -21.98
N LEU A 136 -19.79 0.52 -21.89
CA LEU A 136 -19.48 1.38 -20.75
C LEU A 136 -20.00 0.76 -19.45
N LEU A 137 -21.23 0.26 -19.48
CA LEU A 137 -21.84 -0.33 -18.29
C LEU A 137 -21.14 -1.65 -17.90
N ASP A 138 -20.84 -2.47 -18.90
CA ASP A 138 -20.12 -3.72 -18.62
C ASP A 138 -18.76 -3.44 -17.99
N ASN A 139 -18.06 -2.43 -18.49
CA ASN A 139 -16.76 -2.07 -17.97
C ASN A 139 -16.88 -1.57 -16.53
N ALA A 140 -17.90 -0.76 -16.24
CA ALA A 140 -18.13 -0.24 -14.90
C ALA A 140 -18.41 -1.38 -13.92
N GLU A 141 -19.26 -2.31 -14.31
CA GLU A 141 -19.57 -3.45 -13.47
C GLU A 141 -18.36 -4.29 -13.18
N GLN A 142 -17.54 -4.51 -14.19
CA GLN A 142 -16.35 -5.34 -14.04
C GLN A 142 -15.35 -4.71 -13.07
N LYS A 143 -15.15 -3.40 -13.18
CA LYS A 143 -14.25 -2.68 -12.29
C LYS A 143 -14.71 -2.74 -10.84
N VAL A 144 -16.00 -2.51 -10.60
CA VAL A 144 -16.54 -2.57 -9.25
C VAL A 144 -16.46 -3.98 -8.69
N PHE A 145 -16.79 -4.97 -9.54
CA PHE A 145 -16.73 -6.35 -9.11
C PHE A 145 -15.31 -6.74 -8.70
N SER A 146 -14.31 -6.34 -9.50
CA SER A 146 -12.91 -6.65 -9.20
C SER A 146 -12.48 -6.04 -7.87
N LEU A 147 -12.89 -4.80 -7.61
CA LEU A 147 -12.58 -4.16 -6.35
C LEU A 147 -13.22 -4.87 -5.17
N SER A 148 -14.48 -5.27 -5.33
CA SER A 148 -15.19 -5.99 -4.28
C SER A 148 -14.52 -7.32 -3.98
N GLN A 149 -14.13 -8.05 -5.02
CA GLN A 149 -13.47 -9.34 -4.83
C GLN A 149 -12.13 -9.20 -4.14
N ALA A 150 -11.33 -8.22 -4.55
CA ALA A 150 -10.04 -7.99 -3.93
C ALA A 150 -10.22 -7.63 -2.46
N ASN A 151 -11.21 -6.78 -2.16
CA ASN A 151 -11.46 -6.37 -0.80
C ASN A 151 -11.91 -7.54 0.07
N LEU A 152 -12.75 -8.41 -0.47
CA LEU A 152 -13.18 -9.59 0.26
C LEU A 152 -12.03 -10.54 0.56
N LYS A 153 -11.14 -10.75 -0.42
CA LYS A 153 -10.03 -11.66 -0.23
C LYS A 153 -9.06 -11.17 0.81
N GLN A 154 -8.76 -9.88 0.78
CA GLN A 154 -7.74 -9.33 1.66
C GLN A 154 -8.32 -8.87 2.98
N GLY A 155 -9.49 -8.28 2.94
CA GLY A 155 -10.11 -7.76 4.12
C GLY A 155 -10.71 -8.80 5.01
N PHE A 156 -10.68 -10.03 4.59
CA PHE A 156 -11.24 -11.13 5.34
C PHE A 156 -12.56 -10.79 5.99
N ILE A 157 -13.53 -11.58 5.78
CA ILE A 157 -14.83 -11.37 6.30
C ILE A 157 -15.06 -12.28 7.45
N PRO A 158 -15.31 -11.76 8.62
CA PRO A 158 -15.55 -12.60 9.75
C PRO A 158 -16.78 -13.44 9.52
N LEU A 159 -16.69 -14.60 9.96
CA LEU A 159 -17.82 -15.44 9.93
C LEU A 159 -18.68 -15.18 11.08
N ARG A 160 -19.75 -15.47 10.93
CA ARG A 160 -20.61 -15.27 12.00
C ARG A 160 -21.16 -16.48 12.46
#